data_c4077a405dcffdc834e44f4c07d26066
#
_entry.id   c4077a405dcffdc834e44f4c07d26066
#
_cell.length_a   1.000
_cell.length_b   1.000
_cell.length_c   1.000
_cell.angle_alpha   90.00
_cell.angle_beta   90.00
_cell.angle_gamma   90.00
#
_symmetry.space_group_name_H-M   'P 1'
#
loop_
_entity.id
_entity.type
_entity.pdbx_description
1 polymer ?
#
loop_
_entity_poly.entity_id
_entity_poly.type
_entity_poly.pdbx_seq_one_letter_code
_entity_poly.pdbx_strand_id
1 'polypeptide(L)'
;MNDSESNSGNTLIAELKAALGADVVLTGEAVTARAGDGSGTVPCAARAVLRPRTTKQVSAALAACHRAAQPVVPQGGLTGLVGGGVAGDLEVAITLERMTAIEEIDPVGRTMTVQAGAALQSIQEAAEAEGLLFPLDLGARGSCTIGGNVATNAGGNRTIRYGMTRDSVLGLEAVLADGTVLSSLNKMVKNNAGYDLKHLFVGSEGTLGIVTRVVLRLERRPRSHNCALLALPGFSEVIALLGRLEEEIGGSMSAFEVMWREFYELVTGPEARTAPPIPHGDPYYVLVESLGTRPEEDAVQFEEALGDCMEAGLIGDAVLGKSKAERDEIWALRDDVEQLNHLAPIFTFDVSLRIADMETYVADIKTALADRWSDSQCVVFGHLGDGNLHVVVSVGDGSPEARSGVEEIVYGHLEPIGGSVSAEHGIGFEKRPHLGRSRSPEEIELMKTLKRTLDPMGILNPGRVFEAEGAPATGTHGAAATRLP
;
A
#
# COMPACT_ATOMS: atom_id res chain seq x y z
N MET A 1 27.87 -13.05 -21.09
CA MET A 1 27.29 -11.84 -21.73
C MET A 1 27.91 -11.69 -23.10
N ASN A 2 27.11 -11.71 -24.16
CA ASN A 2 27.61 -11.60 -25.54
C ASN A 2 27.93 -10.12 -25.84
N ASP A 3 29.05 -9.86 -26.56
CA ASP A 3 29.48 -8.52 -26.97
C ASP A 3 28.43 -7.73 -27.76
N SER A 4 27.45 -8.38 -28.37
CA SER A 4 26.33 -7.79 -29.10
C SER A 4 25.29 -7.13 -28.16
N GLU A 5 25.01 -7.70 -26.96
CA GLU A 5 24.06 -7.17 -25.98
C GLU A 5 24.63 -5.95 -25.25
N SER A 6 25.93 -5.96 -24.96
CA SER A 6 26.63 -4.82 -24.37
C SER A 6 26.68 -3.61 -25.34
N ASN A 7 26.80 -3.85 -26.65
CA ASN A 7 26.85 -2.79 -27.64
C ASN A 7 25.48 -2.16 -27.90
N SER A 8 24.40 -2.96 -27.92
CA SER A 8 23.03 -2.47 -28.10
C SER A 8 22.56 -1.63 -26.89
N GLY A 9 22.92 -2.05 -25.68
CA GLY A 9 22.61 -1.31 -24.45
C GLY A 9 23.29 0.08 -24.38
N ASN A 10 24.56 0.17 -24.79
CA ASN A 10 25.28 1.42 -24.84
C ASN A 10 24.68 2.40 -25.89
N THR A 11 24.20 1.87 -27.01
CA THR A 11 23.52 2.64 -28.05
C THR A 11 22.21 3.25 -27.53
N LEU A 12 21.38 2.47 -26.82
CA LEU A 12 20.14 2.94 -26.21
C LEU A 12 20.41 4.04 -25.17
N ILE A 13 21.39 3.87 -24.28
CA ILE A 13 21.75 4.89 -23.30
C ILE A 13 22.19 6.21 -23.97
N ALA A 14 22.94 6.13 -25.06
CA ALA A 14 23.33 7.32 -25.84
C ALA A 14 22.10 8.00 -26.49
N GLU A 15 21.17 7.22 -27.04
CA GLU A 15 19.90 7.71 -27.58
C GLU A 15 19.05 8.42 -26.51
N LEU A 16 18.91 7.79 -25.34
CA LEU A 16 18.17 8.36 -24.20
C LEU A 16 18.80 9.67 -23.72
N LYS A 17 20.14 9.74 -23.62
CA LYS A 17 20.84 11.00 -23.25
C LYS A 17 20.63 12.10 -24.28
N ALA A 18 20.64 11.77 -25.57
CA ALA A 18 20.39 12.73 -26.64
C ALA A 18 18.95 13.24 -26.66
N ALA A 19 17.96 12.35 -26.40
CA ALA A 19 16.53 12.68 -26.44
C ALA A 19 16.04 13.41 -25.17
N LEU A 20 16.55 13.04 -23.99
CA LEU A 20 16.02 13.50 -22.70
C LEU A 20 16.91 14.55 -22.03
N GLY A 21 18.19 14.60 -22.39
CA GLY A 21 19.22 15.37 -21.71
C GLY A 21 20.09 14.49 -20.77
N ALA A 22 21.36 14.81 -20.71
CA ALA A 22 22.34 14.02 -19.95
C ALA A 22 22.07 14.02 -18.42
N ASP A 23 21.44 15.09 -17.90
CA ASP A 23 21.07 15.24 -16.50
C ASP A 23 19.84 14.39 -16.09
N VAL A 24 19.10 13.86 -17.06
CA VAL A 24 17.94 12.98 -16.86
C VAL A 24 18.37 11.52 -16.73
N VAL A 25 19.49 11.12 -17.34
CA VAL A 25 19.93 9.73 -17.47
C VAL A 25 21.14 9.45 -16.59
N LEU A 26 20.92 8.73 -15.47
CA LEU A 26 21.99 8.28 -14.57
C LEU A 26 22.51 6.91 -15.02
N THR A 27 23.85 6.72 -14.92
CA THR A 27 24.53 5.45 -15.24
C THR A 27 25.70 5.23 -14.28
N GLY A 28 26.18 3.98 -14.15
CA GLY A 28 27.36 3.64 -13.34
C GLY A 28 27.19 4.00 -11.86
N GLU A 29 28.21 4.62 -11.25
CA GLU A 29 28.20 4.97 -9.83
C GLU A 29 27.00 5.82 -9.40
N ALA A 30 26.49 6.68 -10.29
CA ALA A 30 25.30 7.49 -9.99
C ALA A 30 24.02 6.64 -9.84
N VAL A 31 23.99 5.42 -10.35
CA VAL A 31 22.91 4.44 -10.13
C VAL A 31 23.14 3.70 -8.81
N THR A 32 24.32 3.12 -8.61
CA THR A 32 24.62 2.30 -7.42
C THR A 32 24.67 3.13 -6.10
N ALA A 33 24.83 4.43 -6.19
CA ALA A 33 24.71 5.35 -5.05
C ALA A 33 23.26 5.57 -4.60
N ARG A 34 22.26 5.05 -5.34
CA ARG A 34 20.83 5.15 -5.00
C ARG A 34 20.37 3.90 -4.27
N ALA A 35 19.35 4.06 -3.43
CA ALA A 35 18.65 2.92 -2.86
C ALA A 35 17.95 2.11 -3.97
N GLY A 36 18.04 0.78 -3.88
CA GLY A 36 17.38 -0.15 -4.78
C GLY A 36 15.98 -0.54 -4.30
N ASP A 37 15.74 -0.42 -2.99
CA ASP A 37 14.48 -0.77 -2.32
C ASP A 37 14.14 0.19 -1.18
N GLY A 38 13.04 -0.08 -0.49
CA GLY A 38 12.56 0.74 0.64
C GLY A 38 13.42 0.66 1.90
N SER A 39 14.28 -0.34 2.05
CA SER A 39 15.17 -0.46 3.21
C SER A 39 16.33 0.56 3.17
N GLY A 40 16.63 1.08 1.97
CA GLY A 40 17.77 1.96 1.74
C GLY A 40 19.14 1.29 1.90
N THR A 41 19.18 -0.01 2.21
CA THR A 41 20.44 -0.75 2.46
C THR A 41 20.97 -1.46 1.21
N VAL A 42 20.10 -1.73 0.23
CA VAL A 42 20.44 -2.39 -1.02
C VAL A 42 20.69 -1.33 -2.10
N PRO A 43 21.88 -1.30 -2.73
CA PRO A 43 22.15 -0.41 -3.85
C PRO A 43 21.24 -0.70 -5.04
N CYS A 44 20.89 0.34 -5.81
CA CYS A 44 20.14 0.17 -7.05
C CYS A 44 21.01 -0.59 -8.08
N ALA A 45 20.44 -1.69 -8.60
CA ALA A 45 21.11 -2.56 -9.58
C ALA A 45 20.77 -2.21 -11.03
N ALA A 46 19.86 -1.26 -11.29
CA ALA A 46 19.40 -0.91 -12.63
C ALA A 46 20.53 -0.59 -13.60
N ARG A 47 20.39 -0.95 -14.87
CA ARG A 47 21.30 -0.58 -15.96
C ARG A 47 21.44 0.94 -16.10
N ALA A 48 20.35 1.66 -15.93
CA ALA A 48 20.26 3.10 -15.88
C ALA A 48 19.04 3.56 -15.09
N VAL A 49 19.09 4.77 -14.53
CA VAL A 49 17.93 5.41 -13.89
C VAL A 49 17.59 6.68 -14.67
N LEU A 50 16.35 6.74 -15.18
CA LEU A 50 15.79 7.90 -15.87
C LEU A 50 14.97 8.73 -14.89
N ARG A 51 15.20 10.06 -14.90
CA ARG A 51 14.53 11.03 -14.02
C ARG A 51 13.82 12.12 -14.83
N PRO A 52 12.76 11.78 -15.58
CA PRO A 52 12.00 12.73 -16.39
C PRO A 52 11.38 13.83 -15.52
N ARG A 53 11.15 14.99 -16.14
CA ARG A 53 10.48 16.16 -15.54
C ARG A 53 9.10 16.42 -16.12
N THR A 54 8.76 15.74 -17.21
CA THR A 54 7.50 15.95 -17.94
C THR A 54 6.99 14.64 -18.52
N THR A 55 5.68 14.55 -18.73
CA THR A 55 5.05 13.45 -19.45
C THR A 55 5.66 13.22 -20.84
N LYS A 56 6.04 14.29 -21.53
CA LYS A 56 6.72 14.18 -22.83
C LYS A 56 8.05 13.45 -22.74
N GLN A 57 8.83 13.67 -21.67
CA GLN A 57 10.09 12.93 -21.45
C GLN A 57 9.83 11.47 -21.10
N VAL A 58 8.79 11.15 -20.30
CA VAL A 58 8.36 9.77 -20.03
C VAL A 58 7.97 9.07 -21.33
N SER A 59 7.16 9.71 -22.16
CA SER A 59 6.74 9.22 -23.49
C SER A 59 7.96 8.93 -24.39
N ALA A 60 8.90 9.85 -24.50
CA ALA A 60 10.11 9.68 -25.32
C ALA A 60 11.00 8.54 -24.79
N ALA A 61 11.12 8.40 -23.46
CA ALA A 61 11.87 7.33 -22.82
C ALA A 61 11.25 5.96 -23.13
N LEU A 62 9.94 5.82 -22.92
CA LEU A 62 9.22 4.57 -23.18
C LEU A 62 9.26 4.20 -24.68
N ALA A 63 9.04 5.15 -25.57
CA ALA A 63 9.14 4.92 -27.01
C ALA A 63 10.53 4.39 -27.43
N ALA A 64 11.62 4.92 -26.83
CA ALA A 64 12.98 4.43 -27.10
C ALA A 64 13.18 3.02 -26.51
N CYS A 65 12.75 2.77 -25.28
CA CYS A 65 12.82 1.45 -24.66
C CYS A 65 11.98 0.42 -25.41
N HIS A 66 10.79 0.78 -25.89
CA HIS A 66 9.92 -0.08 -26.67
C HIS A 66 10.60 -0.54 -27.96
N ARG A 67 11.19 0.40 -28.74
CA ARG A 67 11.92 0.05 -29.97
C ARG A 67 13.10 -0.88 -29.72
N ALA A 68 13.74 -0.77 -28.57
CA ALA A 68 14.88 -1.59 -28.17
C ALA A 68 14.50 -2.87 -27.41
N ALA A 69 13.21 -3.15 -27.22
CA ALA A 69 12.72 -4.22 -26.34
C ALA A 69 13.38 -4.20 -24.93
N GLN A 70 13.66 -2.99 -24.41
CA GLN A 70 14.34 -2.79 -23.14
C GLN A 70 13.34 -2.83 -21.98
N PRO A 71 13.53 -3.75 -21.01
CA PRO A 71 12.72 -3.80 -19.79
C PRO A 71 12.79 -2.49 -18.99
N VAL A 72 11.64 -2.06 -18.47
CA VAL A 72 11.48 -0.82 -17.73
C VAL A 72 10.77 -1.07 -16.41
N VAL A 73 11.31 -0.54 -15.32
CA VAL A 73 10.70 -0.57 -13.98
C VAL A 73 10.29 0.84 -13.57
N PRO A 74 8.99 1.13 -13.46
CA PRO A 74 8.52 2.39 -12.89
C PRO A 74 8.83 2.43 -11.39
N GLN A 75 9.32 3.58 -10.92
CA GLN A 75 9.62 3.79 -9.51
C GLN A 75 8.90 5.03 -8.97
N GLY A 76 8.18 4.85 -7.85
CA GLY A 76 7.69 5.93 -6.99
C GLY A 76 8.66 6.18 -5.84
N GLY A 77 8.14 6.22 -4.60
CA GLY A 77 8.92 6.42 -3.38
C GLY A 77 9.67 5.18 -2.87
N LEU A 78 9.60 4.06 -3.55
CA LEU A 78 10.20 2.75 -3.17
C LEU A 78 9.74 2.24 -1.79
N THR A 79 8.56 2.63 -1.34
CA THR A 79 7.98 2.22 -0.04
C THR A 79 7.19 0.91 -0.11
N GLY A 80 7.06 0.31 -1.29
CA GLY A 80 6.33 -0.95 -1.48
C GLY A 80 7.09 -2.16 -0.95
N LEU A 81 6.36 -3.14 -0.38
CA LEU A 81 6.89 -4.28 0.37
C LEU A 81 6.94 -5.59 -0.43
N VAL A 82 6.59 -5.57 -1.73
CA VAL A 82 6.49 -6.78 -2.56
C VAL A 82 7.46 -6.78 -3.75
N GLY A 83 8.49 -5.91 -3.72
CA GLY A 83 9.52 -5.83 -4.76
C GLY A 83 9.06 -5.20 -6.09
N GLY A 84 7.88 -4.58 -6.15
CA GLY A 84 7.29 -4.04 -7.38
C GLY A 84 8.14 -2.98 -8.09
N GLY A 85 8.88 -2.15 -7.33
CA GLY A 85 9.76 -1.09 -7.87
C GLY A 85 11.25 -1.44 -7.89
N VAL A 86 11.64 -2.66 -7.50
CA VAL A 86 13.06 -3.09 -7.47
C VAL A 86 13.52 -3.44 -8.88
N ALA A 87 14.53 -2.74 -9.38
CA ALA A 87 15.07 -2.94 -10.72
C ALA A 87 16.34 -3.79 -10.71
N GLY A 88 16.40 -4.79 -11.59
CA GLY A 88 17.58 -5.62 -11.83
C GLY A 88 18.56 -5.01 -12.85
N ASP A 89 19.71 -5.66 -13.04
CA ASP A 89 20.85 -5.18 -13.86
C ASP A 89 20.57 -5.13 -15.38
N LEU A 90 19.53 -5.81 -15.85
CA LEU A 90 19.06 -5.74 -17.24
C LEU A 90 17.95 -4.71 -17.44
N GLU A 91 17.43 -4.11 -16.41
CA GLU A 91 16.28 -3.21 -16.44
C GLU A 91 16.70 -1.73 -16.39
N VAL A 92 15.91 -0.87 -17.00
CA VAL A 92 16.01 0.59 -16.88
C VAL A 92 14.94 1.05 -15.89
N ALA A 93 15.34 1.71 -14.82
CA ALA A 93 14.38 2.32 -13.90
C ALA A 93 13.93 3.70 -14.40
N ILE A 94 12.63 4.00 -14.28
CA ILE A 94 12.07 5.34 -14.54
C ILE A 94 11.45 5.83 -13.23
N THR A 95 12.11 6.80 -12.57
CA THR A 95 11.60 7.41 -11.35
C THR A 95 10.96 8.77 -11.64
N LEU A 96 9.80 9.01 -11.05
CA LEU A 96 9.06 10.26 -11.23
C LEU A 96 9.41 11.33 -10.17
N GLU A 97 10.49 11.16 -9.43
CA GLU A 97 10.94 12.03 -8.32
C GLU A 97 11.09 13.52 -8.70
N ARG A 98 11.15 13.84 -10.00
CA ARG A 98 11.23 15.21 -10.52
C ARG A 98 9.90 15.75 -11.06
N MET A 99 8.84 14.95 -10.97
CA MET A 99 7.47 15.28 -11.37
C MET A 99 6.61 15.41 -10.11
N THR A 100 6.84 16.46 -9.31
CA THR A 100 6.28 16.63 -7.97
C THR A 100 5.32 17.81 -7.83
N ALA A 101 5.00 18.50 -8.93
CA ALA A 101 4.18 19.70 -8.87
C ALA A 101 2.72 19.39 -8.50
N ILE A 102 2.17 20.20 -7.61
CA ILE A 102 0.73 20.38 -7.43
C ILE A 102 0.33 21.47 -8.44
N GLU A 103 -0.35 21.06 -9.52
CA GLU A 103 -0.59 21.94 -10.67
C GLU A 103 -1.82 22.84 -10.46
N GLU A 104 -2.81 22.35 -9.74
CA GLU A 104 -4.07 23.06 -9.49
C GLU A 104 -4.77 22.52 -8.26
N ILE A 105 -5.37 23.41 -7.46
CA ILE A 105 -6.35 23.07 -6.43
C ILE A 105 -7.61 23.87 -6.73
N ASP A 106 -8.75 23.20 -6.84
CA ASP A 106 -10.08 23.82 -6.97
C ASP A 106 -10.88 23.59 -5.67
N PRO A 107 -10.96 24.59 -4.77
CA PRO A 107 -11.70 24.44 -3.52
C PRO A 107 -13.22 24.33 -3.71
N VAL A 108 -13.77 24.80 -4.83
CA VAL A 108 -15.19 24.71 -5.13
C VAL A 108 -15.57 23.32 -5.64
N GLY A 109 -14.82 22.83 -6.62
CA GLY A 109 -14.94 21.48 -7.15
C GLY A 109 -14.41 20.40 -6.20
N ARG A 110 -13.61 20.80 -5.22
CA ARG A 110 -12.90 19.91 -4.30
C ARG A 110 -12.04 18.90 -5.07
N THR A 111 -11.23 19.42 -5.98
CA THR A 111 -10.31 18.61 -6.78
C THR A 111 -8.90 19.18 -6.73
N MET A 112 -7.92 18.31 -6.88
CA MET A 112 -6.51 18.67 -6.98
C MET A 112 -5.89 17.93 -8.15
N THR A 113 -5.18 18.66 -9.02
CA THR A 113 -4.39 18.04 -10.10
C THR A 113 -2.92 18.03 -9.70
N VAL A 114 -2.31 16.85 -9.67
CA VAL A 114 -0.93 16.65 -9.21
C VAL A 114 -0.13 15.80 -10.18
N GLN A 115 1.17 16.00 -10.20
CA GLN A 115 2.12 15.11 -10.86
C GLN A 115 2.38 13.86 -10.00
N ALA A 116 2.59 12.73 -10.65
CA ALA A 116 2.62 11.41 -10.00
C ALA A 116 3.79 11.19 -9.01
N GLY A 117 4.86 11.97 -9.10
CA GLY A 117 5.97 11.95 -8.14
C GLY A 117 5.75 12.81 -6.89
N ALA A 118 4.61 13.49 -6.75
CA ALA A 118 4.29 14.26 -5.55
C ALA A 118 4.15 13.32 -4.33
N ALA A 119 4.80 13.70 -3.22
CA ALA A 119 4.70 12.96 -1.96
C ALA A 119 3.29 13.11 -1.36
N LEU A 120 2.75 12.03 -0.77
CA LEU A 120 1.44 12.03 -0.17
C LEU A 120 1.29 13.13 0.90
N GLN A 121 2.27 13.29 1.75
CA GLN A 121 2.27 14.33 2.79
C GLN A 121 2.15 15.74 2.19
N SER A 122 2.88 16.05 1.12
CA SER A 122 2.79 17.36 0.46
C SER A 122 1.39 17.63 -0.13
N ILE A 123 0.71 16.59 -0.63
CA ILE A 123 -0.67 16.66 -1.12
C ILE A 123 -1.63 16.95 0.05
N GLN A 124 -1.47 16.25 1.18
CA GLN A 124 -2.27 16.44 2.38
C GLN A 124 -2.11 17.87 2.92
N GLU A 125 -0.88 18.34 3.09
CA GLU A 125 -0.58 19.70 3.57
C GLU A 125 -1.17 20.78 2.66
N ALA A 126 -1.08 20.60 1.34
CA ALA A 126 -1.66 21.53 0.38
C ALA A 126 -3.20 21.55 0.41
N ALA A 127 -3.84 20.38 0.59
CA ALA A 127 -5.28 20.30 0.77
C ALA A 127 -5.72 20.98 2.07
N GLU A 128 -4.99 20.77 3.16
CA GLU A 128 -5.30 21.38 4.47
C GLU A 128 -5.19 22.90 4.45
N ALA A 129 -4.23 23.45 3.72
CA ALA A 129 -4.08 24.89 3.54
C ALA A 129 -5.33 25.54 2.91
N GLU A 130 -6.09 24.81 2.11
CA GLU A 130 -7.35 25.22 1.49
C GLU A 130 -8.60 24.78 2.28
N GLY A 131 -8.43 24.28 3.51
CA GLY A 131 -9.53 23.81 4.37
C GLY A 131 -10.17 22.51 3.85
N LEU A 132 -9.41 21.71 3.10
CA LEU A 132 -9.80 20.43 2.53
C LEU A 132 -8.99 19.30 3.15
N LEU A 133 -9.34 18.06 2.81
CA LEU A 133 -8.68 16.84 3.23
C LEU A 133 -8.45 15.96 2.00
N PHE A 134 -7.23 15.46 1.82
CA PHE A 134 -6.97 14.26 1.02
C PHE A 134 -6.89 13.08 1.98
N PRO A 135 -7.86 12.14 1.95
CA PRO A 135 -8.10 11.23 3.07
C PRO A 135 -7.18 10.02 3.13
N LEU A 136 -6.45 9.69 2.07
CA LEU A 136 -5.49 8.59 2.07
C LEU A 136 -4.46 8.82 3.20
N ASP A 137 -4.32 7.87 4.12
CA ASP A 137 -3.42 7.97 5.25
C ASP A 137 -2.72 6.64 5.51
N LEU A 138 -1.39 6.65 5.40
CA LEU A 138 -0.53 5.48 5.59
C LEU A 138 0.83 5.89 6.17
N GLY A 139 1.52 4.96 6.82
CA GLY A 139 2.75 5.26 7.56
C GLY A 139 3.84 5.93 6.74
N ALA A 140 4.00 5.54 5.47
CA ALA A 140 5.04 6.05 4.58
C ALA A 140 4.70 7.39 3.89
N ARG A 141 3.75 8.19 4.42
CA ARG A 141 3.22 9.43 3.78
C ARG A 141 4.30 10.44 3.37
N GLY A 142 5.43 10.49 4.08
CA GLY A 142 6.53 11.42 3.77
C GLY A 142 7.37 11.01 2.56
N SER A 143 7.35 9.74 2.19
CA SER A 143 8.21 9.18 1.13
C SER A 143 7.45 8.51 -0.01
N CYS A 144 6.26 7.96 0.22
CA CYS A 144 5.44 7.42 -0.85
C CYS A 144 4.96 8.54 -1.79
N THR A 145 4.74 8.18 -3.07
CA THR A 145 4.29 9.13 -4.09
C THR A 145 2.90 8.76 -4.58
N ILE A 146 2.12 9.75 -5.00
CA ILE A 146 0.75 9.51 -5.46
C ILE A 146 0.67 8.56 -6.66
N GLY A 147 1.65 8.59 -7.56
CA GLY A 147 1.74 7.64 -8.67
C GLY A 147 1.96 6.21 -8.20
N GLY A 148 2.75 6.02 -7.14
CA GLY A 148 2.90 4.73 -6.46
C GLY A 148 1.61 4.28 -5.79
N ASN A 149 0.95 5.17 -5.04
CA ASN A 149 -0.32 4.87 -4.38
C ASN A 149 -1.42 4.49 -5.39
N VAL A 150 -1.48 5.16 -6.55
CA VAL A 150 -2.38 4.79 -7.65
C VAL A 150 -2.01 3.43 -8.22
N ALA A 151 -0.71 3.19 -8.50
CA ALA A 151 -0.25 1.95 -9.12
C ALA A 151 -0.53 0.71 -8.25
N THR A 152 -0.50 0.83 -6.92
CA THR A 152 -0.82 -0.25 -5.98
C THR A 152 -2.26 -0.22 -5.50
N ASN A 153 -3.05 0.81 -5.85
CA ASN A 153 -4.36 1.08 -5.26
C ASN A 153 -4.28 1.11 -3.72
N ALA A 154 -3.33 1.87 -3.18
CA ALA A 154 -3.04 1.88 -1.75
C ALA A 154 -4.29 2.18 -0.90
N GLY A 155 -4.45 1.42 0.17
CA GLY A 155 -5.39 1.67 1.25
C GLY A 155 -4.71 2.43 2.40
N GLY A 156 -5.28 2.35 3.59
CA GLY A 156 -4.73 2.93 4.81
C GLY A 156 -5.78 3.05 5.91
N ASN A 157 -5.41 3.67 7.01
CA ASN A 157 -6.17 3.69 8.27
C ASN A 157 -7.64 4.17 8.15
N ARG A 158 -7.98 4.92 7.09
CA ARG A 158 -9.32 5.54 6.93
C ARG A 158 -10.12 4.97 5.76
N THR A 159 -9.73 3.79 5.28
CA THR A 159 -10.39 3.12 4.14
C THR A 159 -11.87 2.82 4.42
N ILE A 160 -12.24 2.45 5.64
CA ILE A 160 -13.63 2.20 6.03
C ILE A 160 -14.57 3.37 5.67
N ARG A 161 -14.07 4.61 5.72
CA ARG A 161 -14.88 5.81 5.45
C ARG A 161 -14.70 6.35 4.04
N TYR A 162 -13.47 6.40 3.56
CA TYR A 162 -13.14 7.15 2.35
C TYR A 162 -12.79 6.27 1.17
N GLY A 163 -12.75 4.94 1.37
CA GLY A 163 -12.30 3.99 0.37
C GLY A 163 -10.79 4.01 0.15
N MET A 164 -10.35 3.24 -0.80
CA MET A 164 -8.96 3.15 -1.23
C MET A 164 -8.59 4.29 -2.20
N THR A 165 -7.35 4.36 -2.64
CA THR A 165 -6.88 5.35 -3.64
C THR A 165 -7.80 5.41 -4.86
N ARG A 166 -8.30 4.28 -5.35
CA ARG A 166 -9.25 4.16 -6.47
C ARG A 166 -10.43 5.11 -6.36
N ASP A 167 -11.00 5.21 -5.16
CA ASP A 167 -12.22 5.99 -4.88
C ASP A 167 -11.96 7.50 -4.88
N SER A 168 -10.70 7.89 -4.70
CA SER A 168 -10.25 9.27 -4.70
C SER A 168 -9.73 9.76 -6.06
N VAL A 169 -9.57 8.89 -7.07
CA VAL A 169 -9.08 9.25 -8.41
C VAL A 169 -10.23 9.59 -9.34
N LEU A 170 -10.35 10.85 -9.73
CA LEU A 170 -11.35 11.32 -10.73
C LEU A 170 -10.85 11.20 -12.17
N GLY A 171 -9.56 11.43 -12.37
CA GLY A 171 -8.93 11.35 -13.68
C GLY A 171 -7.44 11.08 -13.56
N LEU A 172 -6.83 10.61 -14.63
CA LEU A 172 -5.39 10.43 -14.70
C LEU A 172 -4.83 10.61 -16.11
N GLU A 173 -3.54 10.79 -16.18
CA GLU A 173 -2.75 10.70 -17.39
C GLU A 173 -1.73 9.57 -17.22
N ALA A 174 -1.63 8.69 -18.22
CA ALA A 174 -0.69 7.59 -18.23
C ALA A 174 0.02 7.49 -19.58
N VAL A 175 1.24 6.96 -19.57
CA VAL A 175 2.03 6.69 -20.76
C VAL A 175 2.13 5.18 -20.96
N LEU A 176 1.72 4.68 -22.13
CA LEU A 176 1.79 3.28 -22.52
C LEU A 176 3.22 2.87 -22.89
N ALA A 177 3.44 1.57 -23.06
CA ALA A 177 4.74 1.00 -23.40
C ALA A 177 5.38 1.59 -24.67
N ASP A 178 4.59 1.91 -25.68
CA ASP A 178 5.04 2.49 -26.95
C ASP A 178 5.28 4.00 -26.91
N GLY A 179 5.03 4.63 -25.74
CA GLY A 179 5.12 6.08 -25.55
C GLY A 179 3.82 6.84 -25.80
N THR A 180 2.73 6.16 -26.17
CA THR A 180 1.41 6.81 -26.34
C THR A 180 0.93 7.39 -25.03
N VAL A 181 0.52 8.67 -25.05
CA VAL A 181 -0.03 9.36 -23.87
C VAL A 181 -1.55 9.27 -23.89
N LEU A 182 -2.11 8.64 -22.86
CA LEU A 182 -3.54 8.65 -22.57
C LEU A 182 -3.80 9.70 -21.49
N SER A 183 -4.51 10.78 -21.84
CA SER A 183 -4.80 11.86 -20.90
C SER A 183 -6.32 11.99 -20.74
N SER A 184 -6.80 11.72 -19.54
CA SER A 184 -8.19 11.86 -19.14
C SER A 184 -8.24 12.52 -17.76
N LEU A 185 -7.82 13.78 -17.70
CA LEU A 185 -7.75 14.58 -16.47
C LEU A 185 -9.12 15.19 -16.13
N ASN A 186 -10.12 14.34 -16.05
CA ASN A 186 -11.48 14.72 -15.67
C ASN A 186 -11.56 15.18 -14.21
N LYS A 187 -12.34 16.24 -13.98
CA LYS A 187 -12.63 16.78 -12.65
C LYS A 187 -14.09 16.51 -12.22
N MET A 188 -14.84 15.82 -13.05
CA MET A 188 -16.25 15.56 -12.83
C MET A 188 -16.45 14.21 -12.13
N VAL A 189 -17.31 14.18 -11.12
CA VAL A 189 -17.69 12.94 -10.44
C VAL A 189 -18.49 12.02 -11.38
N LYS A 190 -19.33 12.57 -12.24
CA LYS A 190 -20.13 11.83 -13.21
C LYS A 190 -19.54 11.96 -14.61
N ASN A 191 -19.05 10.87 -15.17
CA ASN A 191 -18.60 10.79 -16.56
C ASN A 191 -18.82 9.36 -17.09
N ASN A 192 -19.89 9.18 -17.87
CA ASN A 192 -20.25 7.90 -18.49
C ASN A 192 -19.98 7.91 -20.01
N ALA A 193 -19.03 8.72 -20.48
CA ALA A 193 -18.65 8.80 -21.89
C ALA A 193 -17.66 7.69 -22.27
N GLY A 194 -18.13 6.46 -22.39
CA GLY A 194 -17.34 5.29 -22.75
C GLY A 194 -16.82 4.51 -21.53
N TYR A 195 -15.82 3.65 -21.76
CA TYR A 195 -15.19 2.88 -20.69
C TYR A 195 -14.38 3.77 -19.74
N ASP A 196 -14.41 3.45 -18.47
CA ASP A 196 -13.62 4.15 -17.46
C ASP A 196 -12.17 3.64 -17.41
N LEU A 197 -11.37 4.10 -18.36
CA LEU A 197 -10.01 3.60 -18.60
C LEU A 197 -9.03 3.88 -17.47
N LYS A 198 -9.29 4.88 -16.61
CA LYS A 198 -8.38 5.15 -15.47
C LYS A 198 -8.24 3.93 -14.55
N HIS A 199 -9.30 3.14 -14.40
CA HIS A 199 -9.30 1.95 -13.55
C HIS A 199 -8.45 0.79 -14.08
N LEU A 200 -7.99 0.84 -15.32
CA LEU A 200 -7.00 -0.10 -15.85
C LEU A 200 -5.61 0.13 -15.23
N PHE A 201 -5.30 1.37 -14.87
CA PHE A 201 -3.98 1.74 -14.32
C PHE A 201 -3.94 1.70 -12.80
N VAL A 202 -5.08 1.92 -12.13
CA VAL A 202 -5.18 1.85 -10.67
C VAL A 202 -5.07 0.39 -10.22
N GLY A 203 -4.02 0.08 -9.46
CA GLY A 203 -3.71 -1.30 -9.01
C GLY A 203 -3.01 -2.15 -10.07
N SER A 204 -2.51 -1.56 -11.17
CA SER A 204 -1.78 -2.29 -12.22
C SER A 204 -0.29 -2.49 -11.91
N GLU A 205 0.22 -1.93 -10.84
CA GLU A 205 1.63 -1.99 -10.42
C GLU A 205 2.62 -1.58 -11.53
N GLY A 206 2.23 -0.62 -12.38
CA GLY A 206 3.06 -0.14 -13.49
C GLY A 206 3.22 -1.13 -14.65
N THR A 207 2.46 -2.23 -14.68
CA THR A 207 2.55 -3.25 -15.74
C THR A 207 1.79 -2.85 -17.03
N LEU A 208 0.81 -1.94 -16.94
CA LEU A 208 -0.01 -1.52 -18.09
C LEU A 208 0.34 -0.11 -18.60
N GLY A 209 1.02 0.69 -17.81
CA GLY A 209 1.44 2.06 -18.15
C GLY A 209 2.05 2.78 -16.96
N ILE A 210 2.73 3.90 -17.21
CA ILE A 210 3.28 4.77 -16.17
C ILE A 210 2.35 5.97 -15.98
N VAL A 211 1.72 6.06 -14.81
CA VAL A 211 0.90 7.22 -14.43
C VAL A 211 1.81 8.43 -14.23
N THR A 212 1.47 9.56 -14.86
CA THR A 212 2.26 10.79 -14.82
C THR A 212 1.57 11.95 -14.13
N ARG A 213 0.24 11.99 -14.16
CA ARG A 213 -0.58 13.03 -13.51
C ARG A 213 -1.87 12.42 -13.00
N VAL A 214 -2.41 12.95 -11.91
CA VAL A 214 -3.65 12.47 -11.29
C VAL A 214 -4.53 13.65 -10.91
N VAL A 215 -5.84 13.51 -11.11
CA VAL A 215 -6.86 14.38 -10.53
C VAL A 215 -7.46 13.67 -9.34
N LEU A 216 -7.25 14.25 -8.17
CA LEU A 216 -7.71 13.74 -6.88
C LEU A 216 -9.01 14.42 -6.48
N ARG A 217 -9.93 13.65 -5.90
CA ARG A 217 -11.08 14.15 -5.17
C ARG A 217 -10.65 14.48 -3.74
N LEU A 218 -11.06 15.66 -3.27
CA LEU A 218 -10.82 16.11 -1.91
C LEU A 218 -12.12 16.12 -1.11
N GLU A 219 -12.00 15.90 0.19
CA GLU A 219 -13.11 16.00 1.14
C GLU A 219 -13.04 17.31 1.91
N ARG A 220 -14.13 17.70 2.59
CA ARG A 220 -14.10 18.80 3.54
C ARG A 220 -13.26 18.40 4.75
N ARG A 221 -12.40 19.31 5.20
CA ARG A 221 -11.61 19.06 6.41
C ARG A 221 -12.54 18.88 7.61
N PRO A 222 -12.44 17.76 8.33
CA PRO A 222 -13.18 17.55 9.58
C PRO A 222 -12.82 18.61 10.61
N ARG A 223 -13.80 19.03 11.41
CA ARG A 223 -13.60 19.95 12.53
C ARG A 223 -13.66 19.23 13.87
N SER A 224 -14.27 18.04 13.89
CA SER A 224 -14.36 17.15 15.03
C SER A 224 -13.45 15.93 14.81
N HIS A 225 -12.75 15.51 15.86
CA HIS A 225 -11.88 14.36 15.84
C HIS A 225 -11.92 13.68 17.20
N ASN A 226 -12.54 12.52 17.28
CA ASN A 226 -12.64 11.70 18.48
C ASN A 226 -11.90 10.40 18.26
N CYS A 227 -11.21 9.90 19.29
CA CYS A 227 -10.46 8.65 19.24
C CYS A 227 -10.53 7.99 20.62
N ALA A 228 -10.68 6.67 20.62
CA ALA A 228 -10.68 5.86 21.82
C ALA A 228 -9.87 4.57 21.60
N LEU A 229 -9.25 4.09 22.67
CA LEU A 229 -8.70 2.74 22.76
C LEU A 229 -9.58 1.96 23.74
N LEU A 230 -9.97 0.75 23.35
CA LEU A 230 -10.95 -0.09 24.01
C LEU A 230 -10.36 -1.49 24.25
N ALA A 231 -10.65 -2.10 25.39
CA ALA A 231 -10.36 -3.53 25.65
C ALA A 231 -11.66 -4.34 25.58
N LEU A 232 -11.63 -5.48 24.90
CA LEU A 232 -12.80 -6.31 24.64
C LEU A 232 -12.54 -7.77 25.07
N PRO A 233 -13.56 -8.44 25.68
CA PRO A 233 -13.41 -9.78 26.22
C PRO A 233 -13.47 -10.91 25.18
N GLY A 234 -13.89 -10.61 23.94
CA GLY A 234 -14.01 -11.61 22.89
C GLY A 234 -14.19 -11.01 21.50
N PHE A 235 -14.00 -11.82 20.45
CA PHE A 235 -14.14 -11.37 19.06
C PHE A 235 -15.61 -11.12 18.68
N SER A 236 -16.54 -11.86 19.28
CA SER A 236 -17.97 -11.60 19.14
C SER A 236 -18.35 -10.18 19.58
N GLU A 237 -17.73 -9.71 20.67
CA GLU A 237 -17.91 -8.35 21.19
C GLU A 237 -17.27 -7.32 20.26
N VAL A 238 -16.13 -7.64 19.63
CA VAL A 238 -15.52 -6.78 18.59
C VAL A 238 -16.45 -6.57 17.40
N ILE A 239 -17.08 -7.65 16.91
CA ILE A 239 -18.06 -7.58 15.80
C ILE A 239 -19.31 -6.80 16.22
N ALA A 240 -19.83 -7.08 17.42
CA ALA A 240 -21.01 -6.39 17.94
C ALA A 240 -20.76 -4.88 18.16
N LEU A 241 -19.55 -4.53 18.64
CA LEU A 241 -19.13 -3.14 18.80
C LEU A 241 -19.09 -2.42 17.44
N LEU A 242 -18.48 -3.05 16.40
CA LEU A 242 -18.44 -2.46 15.06
C LEU A 242 -19.84 -2.13 14.56
N GLY A 243 -20.76 -3.12 14.58
CA GLY A 243 -22.13 -2.90 14.14
C GLY A 243 -22.87 -1.83 14.93
N ARG A 244 -22.70 -1.79 16.26
CA ARG A 244 -23.32 -0.79 17.11
C ARG A 244 -22.82 0.62 16.80
N LEU A 245 -21.51 0.80 16.63
CA LEU A 245 -20.93 2.09 16.29
C LEU A 245 -21.32 2.54 14.87
N GLU A 246 -21.45 1.63 13.91
CA GLU A 246 -22.00 1.95 12.58
C GLU A 246 -23.42 2.50 12.65
N GLU A 247 -24.26 1.97 13.53
CA GLU A 247 -25.63 2.46 13.77
C GLU A 247 -25.64 3.84 14.45
N GLU A 248 -24.78 4.06 15.45
CA GLU A 248 -24.87 5.22 16.33
C GLU A 248 -24.09 6.44 15.87
N ILE A 249 -22.86 6.24 15.37
CA ILE A 249 -22.02 7.34 14.87
C ILE A 249 -21.94 7.38 13.33
N GLY A 250 -22.53 6.36 12.66
CA GLY A 250 -22.75 6.32 11.22
C GLY A 250 -21.53 6.68 10.39
N GLY A 251 -21.73 7.49 9.35
CA GLY A 251 -20.67 7.90 8.43
C GLY A 251 -19.57 8.79 9.03
N SER A 252 -19.53 9.01 10.33
CA SER A 252 -18.43 9.73 11.01
C SER A 252 -17.28 8.79 11.40
N MET A 253 -17.51 7.49 11.58
CA MET A 253 -16.46 6.52 11.89
C MET A 253 -15.44 6.47 10.75
N SER A 254 -14.19 6.77 11.05
CA SER A 254 -13.11 6.88 10.06
C SER A 254 -12.06 5.78 10.17
N ALA A 255 -11.93 5.15 11.33
CA ALA A 255 -11.08 3.99 11.53
C ALA A 255 -11.69 3.05 12.59
N PHE A 256 -11.46 1.76 12.38
CA PHE A 256 -11.76 0.69 13.34
C PHE A 256 -10.65 -0.36 13.25
N GLU A 257 -9.64 -0.20 14.12
CA GLU A 257 -8.42 -0.97 14.14
C GLU A 257 -8.49 -2.03 15.23
N VAL A 258 -8.11 -3.25 14.92
CA VAL A 258 -8.02 -4.32 15.91
C VAL A 258 -6.57 -4.73 16.18
N MET A 259 -6.26 -4.96 17.43
CA MET A 259 -5.00 -5.52 17.91
C MET A 259 -5.31 -6.77 18.72
N TRP A 260 -4.76 -7.93 18.34
CA TRP A 260 -4.74 -9.09 19.21
C TRP A 260 -3.83 -8.84 20.40
N ARG A 261 -4.06 -9.53 21.52
CA ARG A 261 -3.29 -9.40 22.75
C ARG A 261 -1.78 -9.33 22.51
N GLU A 262 -1.25 -10.23 21.68
CA GLU A 262 0.18 -10.35 21.45
C GLU A 262 0.78 -9.07 20.83
N PHE A 263 0.03 -8.40 19.95
CA PHE A 263 0.48 -7.11 19.38
C PHE A 263 0.45 -6.01 20.45
N TYR A 264 -0.65 -5.89 21.19
CA TYR A 264 -0.79 -4.87 22.22
C TYR A 264 0.28 -5.02 23.32
N GLU A 265 0.53 -6.24 23.79
CA GLU A 265 1.59 -6.55 24.77
C GLU A 265 2.99 -6.22 24.22
N LEU A 266 3.22 -6.42 22.92
CA LEU A 266 4.50 -6.10 22.28
C LEU A 266 4.74 -4.57 22.23
N VAL A 267 3.75 -3.79 21.82
CA VAL A 267 3.89 -2.33 21.65
C VAL A 267 3.74 -1.53 22.95
N THR A 268 3.40 -2.20 24.05
CA THR A 268 3.27 -1.60 25.40
C THR A 268 4.06 -2.35 26.47
N GLY A 269 4.92 -3.27 26.06
CA GLY A 269 5.77 -4.05 26.96
C GLY A 269 6.92 -3.23 27.56
N PRO A 270 7.77 -3.87 28.38
CA PRO A 270 8.85 -3.16 29.11
C PRO A 270 9.89 -2.47 28.20
N GLU A 271 10.03 -2.94 26.95
CA GLU A 271 10.97 -2.39 25.96
C GLU A 271 10.29 -1.42 25.00
N ALA A 272 8.96 -1.28 25.09
CA ALA A 272 8.18 -0.40 24.25
C ALA A 272 8.34 1.08 24.64
N ARG A 273 8.02 1.98 23.69
CA ARG A 273 8.11 3.43 23.88
C ARG A 273 7.01 3.98 24.80
N THR A 274 5.89 3.28 24.89
CA THR A 274 4.67 3.75 25.55
C THR A 274 4.21 2.72 26.58
N ALA A 275 3.90 3.18 27.81
CA ALA A 275 3.27 2.33 28.81
C ALA A 275 1.82 1.99 28.41
N PRO A 276 1.28 0.82 28.83
CA PRO A 276 -0.08 0.43 28.48
C PRO A 276 -1.11 1.39 29.09
N PRO A 277 -1.90 2.12 28.26
CA PRO A 277 -2.97 2.98 28.77
C PRO A 277 -4.16 2.18 29.32
N ILE A 278 -4.34 0.95 28.85
CA ILE A 278 -5.27 -0.04 29.40
C ILE A 278 -4.41 -1.23 29.92
N PRO A 279 -4.70 -1.77 31.12
CA PRO A 279 -3.96 -2.94 31.63
C PRO A 279 -3.97 -4.12 30.65
N HIS A 280 -2.90 -4.92 30.65
CA HIS A 280 -2.88 -6.17 29.91
C HIS A 280 -3.86 -7.17 30.50
N GLY A 281 -4.41 -8.07 29.68
CA GLY A 281 -5.27 -9.17 30.14
C GLY A 281 -6.39 -9.51 29.20
N ASP A 282 -6.88 -8.57 28.41
CA ASP A 282 -7.93 -8.80 27.43
C ASP A 282 -7.37 -9.44 26.14
N PRO A 283 -8.18 -10.22 25.42
CA PRO A 283 -7.75 -10.84 24.17
C PRO A 283 -7.69 -9.87 22.97
N TYR A 284 -8.47 -8.79 23.01
CA TYR A 284 -8.55 -7.83 21.92
C TYR A 284 -8.52 -6.40 22.42
N TYR A 285 -7.81 -5.55 21.68
CA TYR A 285 -7.80 -4.11 21.86
C TYR A 285 -8.21 -3.45 20.54
N VAL A 286 -9.11 -2.48 20.61
CA VAL A 286 -9.67 -1.81 19.45
C VAL A 286 -9.45 -0.32 19.55
N LEU A 287 -8.88 0.28 18.49
CA LEU A 287 -8.84 1.72 18.31
C LEU A 287 -9.98 2.13 17.39
N VAL A 288 -10.80 3.07 17.85
CA VAL A 288 -11.88 3.67 17.07
C VAL A 288 -11.62 5.15 16.87
N GLU A 289 -11.74 5.62 15.62
CA GLU A 289 -11.67 7.04 15.27
C GLU A 289 -12.98 7.50 14.64
N SER A 290 -13.45 8.69 15.04
CA SER A 290 -14.57 9.39 14.42
C SER A 290 -14.16 10.80 14.01
N LEU A 291 -14.44 11.16 12.75
CA LEU A 291 -14.19 12.46 12.16
C LEU A 291 -15.52 13.13 11.79
N GLY A 292 -15.77 14.32 12.30
CA GLY A 292 -17.05 14.99 12.10
C GLY A 292 -16.93 16.48 11.81
N THR A 293 -18.03 17.19 11.94
CA THR A 293 -18.13 18.63 11.62
C THR A 293 -18.64 19.49 12.77
N ARG A 294 -19.14 18.87 13.83
CA ARG A 294 -19.75 19.52 15.01
C ARG A 294 -19.04 19.07 16.29
N PRO A 295 -17.91 19.72 16.68
CA PRO A 295 -17.01 19.20 17.71
C PRO A 295 -17.68 18.79 19.03
N GLU A 296 -18.59 19.63 19.57
CA GLU A 296 -19.24 19.37 20.84
C GLU A 296 -20.28 18.25 20.74
N GLU A 297 -21.13 18.27 19.69
CA GLU A 297 -22.18 17.27 19.50
C GLU A 297 -21.58 15.91 19.14
N ASP A 298 -20.58 15.89 18.23
CA ASP A 298 -19.91 14.67 17.81
C ASP A 298 -19.15 14.01 18.98
N ALA A 299 -18.56 14.80 19.90
CA ALA A 299 -17.87 14.27 21.09
C ALA A 299 -18.87 13.63 22.07
N VAL A 300 -20.01 14.30 22.33
CA VAL A 300 -21.06 13.74 23.19
C VAL A 300 -21.60 12.44 22.61
N GLN A 301 -21.96 12.44 21.32
CA GLN A 301 -22.48 11.23 20.65
C GLN A 301 -21.48 10.08 20.70
N PHE A 302 -20.18 10.36 20.49
CA PHE A 302 -19.14 9.36 20.56
C PHE A 302 -18.97 8.76 21.95
N GLU A 303 -18.99 9.62 23.00
CA GLU A 303 -18.90 9.18 24.39
C GLU A 303 -20.14 8.39 24.83
N GLU A 304 -21.34 8.82 24.43
CA GLU A 304 -22.59 8.12 24.73
C GLU A 304 -22.61 6.73 24.06
N ALA A 305 -22.25 6.64 22.78
CA ALA A 305 -22.19 5.38 22.07
C ALA A 305 -21.22 4.36 22.73
N LEU A 306 -20.04 4.81 23.16
CA LEU A 306 -19.09 3.96 23.89
C LEU A 306 -19.60 3.58 25.28
N GLY A 307 -20.26 4.53 25.99
CA GLY A 307 -20.88 4.28 27.28
C GLY A 307 -21.94 3.21 27.22
N ASP A 308 -22.84 3.29 26.25
CA ASP A 308 -23.90 2.28 26.02
C ASP A 308 -23.31 0.91 25.69
N CYS A 309 -22.21 0.85 24.91
CA CYS A 309 -21.50 -0.39 24.64
C CYS A 309 -20.82 -0.97 25.89
N MET A 310 -20.31 -0.12 26.77
CA MET A 310 -19.74 -0.55 28.05
C MET A 310 -20.82 -1.07 29.01
N GLU A 311 -21.97 -0.38 29.12
CA GLU A 311 -23.11 -0.84 29.92
C GLU A 311 -23.68 -2.18 29.37
N ALA A 312 -23.63 -2.40 28.07
CA ALA A 312 -24.02 -3.66 27.42
C ALA A 312 -22.98 -4.78 27.61
N GLY A 313 -21.81 -4.51 28.21
CA GLY A 313 -20.75 -5.48 28.45
C GLY A 313 -19.92 -5.84 27.21
N LEU A 314 -19.99 -5.07 26.14
CA LEU A 314 -19.17 -5.23 24.94
C LEU A 314 -17.73 -4.73 25.18
N ILE A 315 -17.57 -3.67 25.99
CA ILE A 315 -16.31 -3.05 26.32
C ILE A 315 -15.99 -3.31 27.78
N GLY A 316 -14.79 -3.88 28.07
CA GLY A 316 -14.31 -4.10 29.42
C GLY A 316 -13.64 -2.88 30.04
N ASP A 317 -12.83 -2.17 29.26
CA ASP A 317 -12.14 -0.94 29.65
C ASP A 317 -11.96 0.00 28.45
N ALA A 318 -11.84 1.32 28.70
CA ALA A 318 -11.76 2.33 27.66
C ALA A 318 -10.91 3.54 28.05
N VAL A 319 -10.10 4.04 27.11
CA VAL A 319 -9.37 5.31 27.21
C VAL A 319 -9.74 6.21 26.05
N LEU A 320 -10.21 7.43 26.35
CA LEU A 320 -10.59 8.42 25.35
C LEU A 320 -9.51 9.50 25.22
N GLY A 321 -9.11 9.77 23.98
CA GLY A 321 -8.19 10.87 23.65
C GLY A 321 -8.93 12.22 23.63
N LYS A 322 -8.88 12.96 24.74
CA LYS A 322 -9.55 14.26 24.90
C LYS A 322 -8.80 15.41 24.20
N SER A 323 -7.49 15.28 24.02
CA SER A 323 -6.64 16.26 23.34
C SER A 323 -6.04 15.68 22.07
N LYS A 324 -5.49 16.56 21.22
CA LYS A 324 -4.73 16.09 20.04
C LYS A 324 -3.56 15.20 20.46
N ALA A 325 -2.82 15.57 21.50
CA ALA A 325 -1.67 14.80 21.97
C ALA A 325 -2.06 13.38 22.40
N GLU A 326 -3.13 13.24 23.20
CA GLU A 326 -3.62 11.94 23.63
C GLU A 326 -4.12 11.07 22.45
N ARG A 327 -4.78 11.68 21.46
CA ARG A 327 -5.16 10.95 20.24
C ARG A 327 -3.94 10.48 19.43
N ASP A 328 -2.94 11.36 19.30
CA ASP A 328 -1.68 11.02 18.63
C ASP A 328 -0.94 9.89 19.40
N GLU A 329 -0.99 9.86 20.73
CA GLU A 329 -0.44 8.78 21.56
C GLU A 329 -1.18 7.45 21.36
N ILE A 330 -2.53 7.46 21.27
CA ILE A 330 -3.32 6.25 20.97
C ILE A 330 -2.96 5.69 19.58
N TRP A 331 -2.87 6.56 18.57
CA TRP A 331 -2.44 6.15 17.23
C TRP A 331 -0.99 5.65 17.20
N ALA A 332 -0.10 6.27 17.97
CA ALA A 332 1.29 5.86 18.04
C ALA A 332 1.45 4.41 18.54
N LEU A 333 0.55 3.91 19.39
CA LEU A 333 0.52 2.49 19.80
C LEU A 333 0.24 1.57 18.62
N ARG A 334 -0.79 1.92 17.81
CA ARG A 334 -1.18 1.13 16.64
C ARG A 334 -0.11 1.15 15.55
N ASP A 335 0.61 2.25 15.43
CA ASP A 335 1.59 2.49 14.38
C ASP A 335 3.02 2.07 14.78
N ASP A 336 3.28 1.62 16.03
CA ASP A 336 4.61 1.21 16.50
C ASP A 336 5.00 -0.21 16.01
N VAL A 337 4.88 -0.40 14.69
CA VAL A 337 5.23 -1.67 14.02
C VAL A 337 6.73 -1.99 14.08
N GLU A 338 7.58 -1.01 14.42
CA GLU A 338 9.02 -1.23 14.61
C GLU A 338 9.30 -2.25 15.73
N GLN A 339 8.41 -2.37 16.73
CA GLN A 339 8.54 -3.35 17.82
C GLN A 339 8.54 -4.80 17.30
N LEU A 340 7.91 -5.05 16.17
CA LEU A 340 7.91 -6.38 15.54
C LEU A 340 9.32 -6.87 15.18
N ASN A 341 10.29 -5.96 15.00
CA ASN A 341 11.68 -6.34 14.74
C ASN A 341 12.34 -7.08 15.91
N HIS A 342 11.79 -7.01 17.13
CA HIS A 342 12.25 -7.81 18.28
C HIS A 342 11.98 -9.31 18.08
N LEU A 343 11.07 -9.67 17.20
CA LEU A 343 10.74 -11.06 16.87
C LEU A 343 11.57 -11.61 15.70
N ALA A 344 12.50 -10.83 15.15
CA ALA A 344 13.27 -11.22 13.96
C ALA A 344 14.02 -12.56 14.14
N PRO A 345 14.07 -13.40 13.08
CA PRO A 345 13.56 -13.17 11.72
C PRO A 345 12.04 -13.30 11.64
N ILE A 346 11.40 -12.40 10.88
CA ILE A 346 9.95 -12.35 10.72
C ILE A 346 9.51 -12.48 9.26
N PHE A 347 8.31 -13.03 9.07
CA PHE A 347 7.57 -13.03 7.81
C PHE A 347 6.30 -12.22 7.99
N THR A 348 6.07 -11.26 7.11
CA THR A 348 4.94 -10.33 7.19
C THR A 348 3.95 -10.59 6.07
N PHE A 349 2.68 -10.65 6.44
CA PHE A 349 1.58 -10.89 5.52
C PHE A 349 0.54 -9.79 5.68
N ASP A 350 -0.01 -9.39 4.57
CA ASP A 350 -1.09 -8.43 4.43
C ASP A 350 -2.22 -9.12 3.67
N VAL A 351 -3.25 -9.52 4.40
CA VAL A 351 -4.32 -10.38 3.89
C VAL A 351 -5.68 -9.73 4.07
N SER A 352 -6.63 -10.05 3.19
CA SER A 352 -8.01 -9.59 3.31
C SER A 352 -8.96 -10.77 3.30
N LEU A 353 -9.95 -10.75 4.21
CA LEU A 353 -10.97 -11.77 4.34
C LEU A 353 -12.23 -11.20 4.98
N ARG A 354 -13.32 -11.95 4.95
CA ARG A 354 -14.57 -11.52 5.60
C ARG A 354 -14.36 -11.41 7.10
N ILE A 355 -14.88 -10.37 7.72
CA ILE A 355 -14.74 -10.10 9.17
C ILE A 355 -15.21 -11.32 9.99
N ALA A 356 -16.30 -11.97 9.58
CA ALA A 356 -16.84 -13.13 10.27
C ALA A 356 -15.89 -14.36 10.30
N ASP A 357 -14.93 -14.44 9.39
CA ASP A 357 -13.99 -15.56 9.30
C ASP A 357 -12.66 -15.29 10.03
N MET A 358 -12.41 -14.05 10.46
CA MET A 358 -11.09 -13.61 10.94
C MET A 358 -10.60 -14.36 12.19
N GLU A 359 -11.49 -14.53 13.18
CA GLU A 359 -11.11 -15.22 14.42
C GLU A 359 -10.73 -16.67 14.15
N THR A 360 -11.57 -17.39 13.40
CA THR A 360 -11.31 -18.79 13.02
C THR A 360 -10.03 -18.90 12.20
N TYR A 361 -9.85 -18.04 11.20
CA TYR A 361 -8.64 -18.00 10.39
C TYR A 361 -7.37 -17.79 11.26
N VAL A 362 -7.39 -16.84 12.17
CA VAL A 362 -6.23 -16.56 13.06
C VAL A 362 -5.97 -17.73 14.00
N ALA A 363 -7.02 -18.37 14.56
CA ALA A 363 -6.86 -19.54 15.42
C ALA A 363 -6.26 -20.74 14.66
N ASP A 364 -6.74 -20.98 13.44
CA ASP A 364 -6.28 -22.09 12.60
C ASP A 364 -4.81 -21.92 12.18
N ILE A 365 -4.41 -20.73 11.73
CA ILE A 365 -3.00 -20.48 11.37
C ILE A 365 -2.09 -20.57 12.58
N LYS A 366 -2.47 -20.04 13.75
CA LYS A 366 -1.70 -20.16 14.99
C LYS A 366 -1.50 -21.64 15.36
N THR A 367 -2.55 -22.45 15.27
CA THR A 367 -2.49 -23.89 15.54
C THR A 367 -1.58 -24.60 14.56
N ALA A 368 -1.73 -24.38 13.26
CA ALA A 368 -0.91 -25.01 12.22
C ALA A 368 0.57 -24.61 12.30
N LEU A 369 0.86 -23.36 12.70
CA LEU A 369 2.23 -22.89 12.94
C LEU A 369 2.85 -23.58 14.15
N ALA A 370 2.12 -23.68 15.27
CA ALA A 370 2.59 -24.32 16.49
C ALA A 370 2.82 -25.83 16.30
N ASP A 371 1.98 -26.50 15.52
CA ASP A 371 2.15 -27.92 15.18
C ASP A 371 3.43 -28.19 14.38
N ARG A 372 3.85 -27.23 13.55
CA ARG A 372 5.05 -27.35 12.73
C ARG A 372 6.30 -26.79 13.40
N TRP A 373 6.17 -25.71 14.15
CA TRP A 373 7.24 -25.04 14.91
C TRP A 373 6.74 -24.70 16.31
N SER A 374 7.15 -25.47 17.30
CA SER A 374 6.69 -25.34 18.69
C SER A 374 6.92 -23.97 19.32
N ASP A 375 7.94 -23.25 18.85
CA ASP A 375 8.34 -21.93 19.36
C ASP A 375 7.87 -20.79 18.42
N SER A 376 6.95 -21.08 17.50
CA SER A 376 6.41 -20.06 16.59
C SER A 376 5.67 -18.96 17.33
N GLN A 377 5.86 -17.73 16.88
CA GLN A 377 5.14 -16.56 17.34
C GLN A 377 4.31 -16.00 16.19
N CYS A 378 3.04 -15.71 16.45
CA CYS A 378 2.12 -15.15 15.46
C CYS A 378 1.42 -13.94 16.07
N VAL A 379 1.75 -12.77 15.57
CA VAL A 379 1.22 -11.48 16.03
C VAL A 379 0.27 -10.94 14.96
N VAL A 380 -0.93 -10.53 15.37
CA VAL A 380 -2.00 -10.10 14.44
C VAL A 380 -2.54 -8.74 14.87
N PHE A 381 -2.74 -7.88 13.91
CA PHE A 381 -3.41 -6.57 14.04
C PHE A 381 -3.92 -6.14 12.66
N GLY A 382 -4.74 -5.10 12.59
CA GLY A 382 -5.16 -4.60 11.27
C GLY A 382 -6.40 -3.74 11.26
N HIS A 383 -6.81 -3.40 10.05
CA HIS A 383 -7.97 -2.58 9.73
C HIS A 383 -9.23 -3.46 9.68
N LEU A 384 -9.77 -3.84 10.85
CA LEU A 384 -10.89 -4.79 10.90
C LEU A 384 -12.10 -4.27 10.13
N GLY A 385 -12.36 -2.96 10.22
CA GLY A 385 -13.52 -2.36 9.59
C GLY A 385 -13.58 -2.47 8.06
N ASP A 386 -12.44 -2.72 7.39
CA ASP A 386 -12.37 -2.92 5.94
C ASP A 386 -11.91 -4.32 5.51
N GLY A 387 -11.75 -5.23 6.47
CA GLY A 387 -11.48 -6.64 6.20
C GLY A 387 -10.00 -6.98 6.05
N ASN A 388 -9.07 -6.11 6.44
CA ASN A 388 -7.62 -6.32 6.32
C ASN A 388 -6.98 -6.72 7.64
N LEU A 389 -6.14 -7.75 7.61
CA LEU A 389 -5.27 -8.18 8.71
C LEU A 389 -3.81 -8.18 8.29
N HIS A 390 -2.97 -7.64 9.17
CA HIS A 390 -1.52 -7.84 9.15
C HIS A 390 -1.19 -9.02 10.04
N VAL A 391 -0.56 -10.03 9.46
CA VAL A 391 -0.12 -11.24 10.17
C VAL A 391 1.39 -11.28 10.14
N VAL A 392 2.02 -11.29 11.31
CA VAL A 392 3.48 -11.34 11.44
C VAL A 392 3.87 -12.64 12.15
N VAL A 393 4.70 -13.42 11.51
CA VAL A 393 5.09 -14.74 11.98
C VAL A 393 6.61 -14.81 12.17
N SER A 394 7.04 -15.29 13.32
CA SER A 394 8.42 -15.73 13.56
C SER A 394 8.43 -17.22 13.88
N VAL A 395 9.36 -17.94 13.26
CA VAL A 395 9.60 -19.36 13.54
C VAL A 395 11.07 -19.59 14.00
N GLY A 396 11.79 -18.51 14.34
CA GLY A 396 13.19 -18.53 14.73
C GLY A 396 14.18 -18.80 13.58
N ASP A 397 13.67 -19.06 12.36
CA ASP A 397 14.45 -19.37 11.16
C ASP A 397 13.99 -18.46 10.00
N GLY A 398 14.91 -17.74 9.37
CA GLY A 398 14.66 -16.86 8.22
C GLY A 398 14.99 -17.50 6.88
N SER A 399 15.18 -18.83 6.82
CA SER A 399 15.51 -19.54 5.58
C SER A 399 14.38 -19.48 4.53
N PRO A 400 14.69 -19.66 3.23
CA PRO A 400 13.67 -19.77 2.19
C PRO A 400 12.69 -20.93 2.42
N GLU A 401 13.15 -22.02 3.03
CA GLU A 401 12.34 -23.19 3.39
C GLU A 401 11.34 -22.87 4.49
N ALA A 402 11.76 -22.12 5.52
CA ALA A 402 10.89 -21.63 6.57
C ALA A 402 9.85 -20.66 6.00
N ARG A 403 10.27 -19.68 5.16
CA ARG A 403 9.38 -18.76 4.45
C ARG A 403 8.30 -19.51 3.69
N SER A 404 8.69 -20.45 2.81
CA SER A 404 7.75 -21.23 1.99
C SER A 404 6.75 -22.01 2.86
N GLY A 405 7.22 -22.56 3.98
CA GLY A 405 6.36 -23.28 4.91
C GLY A 405 5.34 -22.39 5.64
N VAL A 406 5.74 -21.18 6.02
CA VAL A 406 4.85 -20.19 6.66
C VAL A 406 3.85 -19.66 5.63
N GLU A 407 4.30 -19.33 4.40
CA GLU A 407 3.44 -18.90 3.30
C GLU A 407 2.36 -19.94 2.96
N GLU A 408 2.73 -21.23 2.95
CA GLU A 408 1.76 -22.31 2.71
C GLU A 408 0.68 -22.37 3.79
N ILE A 409 1.03 -22.16 5.05
CA ILE A 409 0.06 -22.12 6.15
C ILE A 409 -0.82 -20.86 6.04
N VAL A 410 -0.22 -19.68 5.97
CA VAL A 410 -0.96 -18.41 6.00
C VAL A 410 -1.86 -18.27 4.77
N TYR A 411 -1.33 -18.49 3.57
CA TYR A 411 -2.12 -18.35 2.34
C TYR A 411 -3.02 -19.56 2.06
N GLY A 412 -2.61 -20.77 2.51
CA GLY A 412 -3.40 -21.97 2.34
C GLY A 412 -4.74 -21.95 3.08
N HIS A 413 -4.80 -21.26 4.22
CA HIS A 413 -6.05 -21.09 4.98
C HIS A 413 -6.95 -19.97 4.43
N LEU A 414 -6.45 -19.10 3.54
CA LEU A 414 -7.28 -18.07 2.87
C LEU A 414 -8.10 -18.62 1.71
N GLU A 415 -7.54 -19.55 0.95
CA GLU A 415 -8.15 -20.08 -0.27
C GLU A 415 -9.55 -20.67 -0.05
N PRO A 416 -9.79 -21.54 0.97
CA PRO A 416 -11.12 -22.12 1.21
C PRO A 416 -12.21 -21.10 1.59
N ILE A 417 -11.80 -19.94 2.14
CA ILE A 417 -12.73 -18.90 2.60
C ILE A 417 -12.84 -17.73 1.61
N GLY A 418 -12.17 -17.85 0.43
CA GLY A 418 -12.17 -16.81 -0.60
C GLY A 418 -11.44 -15.51 -0.19
N GLY A 419 -10.45 -15.63 0.68
CA GLY A 419 -9.63 -14.50 1.11
C GLY A 419 -8.61 -14.06 0.04
N SER A 420 -8.01 -12.89 0.25
CA SER A 420 -6.99 -12.33 -0.63
C SER A 420 -5.60 -12.38 -0.02
N VAL A 421 -4.61 -12.82 -0.81
CA VAL A 421 -3.19 -12.84 -0.41
C VAL A 421 -2.58 -11.43 -0.31
N SER A 422 -3.31 -10.41 -0.75
CA SER A 422 -2.89 -9.02 -0.62
C SER A 422 -4.10 -8.11 -0.47
N ALA A 423 -4.18 -7.40 0.65
CA ALA A 423 -5.16 -6.34 0.88
C ALA A 423 -4.69 -5.01 0.27
N GLU A 424 -3.46 -4.58 0.57
CA GLU A 424 -2.92 -3.27 0.24
C GLU A 424 -1.60 -3.31 -0.54
N HIS A 425 -0.68 -4.24 -0.20
CA HIS A 425 0.72 -4.20 -0.65
C HIS A 425 0.90 -4.46 -2.15
N GLY A 426 -0.09 -5.05 -2.82
CA GLY A 426 0.02 -5.54 -4.19
C GLY A 426 0.65 -6.95 -4.25
N ILE A 427 0.96 -7.38 -5.45
CA ILE A 427 1.50 -8.72 -5.74
C ILE A 427 3.02 -8.67 -5.97
N GLY A 428 3.49 -7.74 -6.78
CA GLY A 428 4.90 -7.59 -7.13
C GLY A 428 5.55 -8.89 -7.60
N PHE A 429 6.78 -9.13 -7.12
CA PHE A 429 7.46 -10.43 -7.25
C PHE A 429 7.11 -11.39 -6.13
N GLU A 430 6.99 -10.88 -4.90
CA GLU A 430 6.91 -11.66 -3.67
C GLU A 430 5.67 -12.57 -3.64
N LYS A 431 4.49 -11.98 -3.93
CA LYS A 431 3.21 -12.70 -3.85
C LYS A 431 2.76 -13.34 -5.16
N ARG A 432 3.53 -13.15 -6.25
CA ARG A 432 3.20 -13.72 -7.57
C ARG A 432 2.94 -15.24 -7.57
N PRO A 433 3.71 -16.08 -6.86
CA PRO A 433 3.42 -17.51 -6.81
C PRO A 433 2.05 -17.85 -6.20
N HIS A 434 1.51 -16.93 -5.41
CA HIS A 434 0.26 -17.13 -4.66
C HIS A 434 -0.96 -16.44 -5.30
N LEU A 435 -0.79 -15.73 -6.44
CA LEU A 435 -1.89 -15.02 -7.11
C LEU A 435 -3.09 -15.94 -7.41
N GLY A 436 -2.83 -17.18 -7.82
CA GLY A 436 -3.87 -18.17 -8.11
C GLY A 436 -4.71 -18.61 -6.92
N ARG A 437 -4.30 -18.29 -5.67
CA ARG A 437 -5.12 -18.55 -4.47
C ARG A 437 -6.22 -17.50 -4.27
N SER A 438 -6.09 -16.32 -4.93
CA SER A 438 -7.06 -15.22 -4.81
C SER A 438 -7.76 -14.89 -6.12
N ARG A 439 -7.28 -15.43 -7.24
CA ARG A 439 -7.81 -15.15 -8.59
C ARG A 439 -8.02 -16.41 -9.38
N SER A 440 -9.14 -16.49 -10.09
CA SER A 440 -9.41 -17.62 -10.97
C SER A 440 -8.44 -17.63 -12.18
N PRO A 441 -8.24 -18.80 -12.81
CA PRO A 441 -7.45 -18.89 -14.04
C PRO A 441 -7.97 -17.94 -15.15
N GLU A 442 -9.28 -17.75 -15.25
CA GLU A 442 -9.93 -16.88 -16.23
C GLU A 442 -9.62 -15.40 -15.97
N GLU A 443 -9.62 -14.96 -14.70
CA GLU A 443 -9.22 -13.60 -14.31
C GLU A 443 -7.75 -13.36 -14.66
N ILE A 444 -6.86 -14.31 -14.34
CA ILE A 444 -5.42 -14.21 -14.64
C ILE A 444 -5.19 -14.16 -16.16
N GLU A 445 -5.90 -14.96 -16.93
CA GLU A 445 -5.76 -14.93 -18.40
C GLU A 445 -6.29 -13.62 -19.02
N LEU A 446 -7.36 -13.05 -18.46
CA LEU A 446 -7.83 -11.72 -18.86
C LEU A 446 -6.80 -10.63 -18.53
N MET A 447 -6.15 -10.67 -17.35
CA MET A 447 -5.07 -9.75 -17.00
C MET A 447 -3.90 -9.86 -17.98
N LYS A 448 -3.48 -11.09 -18.34
CA LYS A 448 -2.44 -11.33 -19.35
C LYS A 448 -2.84 -10.82 -20.73
N THR A 449 -4.11 -10.95 -21.11
CA THR A 449 -4.65 -10.41 -22.36
C THR A 449 -4.58 -8.88 -22.41
N LEU A 450 -4.96 -8.20 -21.33
CA LEU A 450 -4.81 -6.74 -21.19
C LEU A 450 -3.34 -6.34 -21.31
N LYS A 451 -2.45 -7.06 -20.62
CA LYS A 451 -1.00 -6.83 -20.69
C LYS A 451 -0.47 -6.95 -22.12
N ARG A 452 -0.77 -8.05 -22.83
CA ARG A 452 -0.34 -8.26 -24.23
C ARG A 452 -0.88 -7.17 -25.18
N THR A 453 -2.08 -6.66 -24.91
CA THR A 453 -2.71 -5.62 -25.73
C THR A 453 -2.06 -4.25 -25.54
N LEU A 454 -1.77 -3.86 -24.29
CA LEU A 454 -1.23 -2.54 -23.95
C LEU A 454 0.31 -2.48 -23.97
N ASP A 455 0.95 -3.63 -23.82
CA ASP A 455 2.40 -3.77 -23.84
C ASP A 455 2.80 -5.06 -24.58
N PRO A 456 2.68 -5.07 -25.93
CA PRO A 456 2.94 -6.26 -26.73
C PRO A 456 4.39 -6.74 -26.70
N MET A 457 5.33 -5.85 -26.32
CA MET A 457 6.74 -6.21 -26.16
C MET A 457 7.08 -6.68 -24.74
N GLY A 458 6.14 -6.60 -23.80
CA GLY A 458 6.30 -7.01 -22.40
C GLY A 458 7.36 -6.24 -21.63
N ILE A 459 7.64 -4.98 -22.00
CA ILE A 459 8.74 -4.21 -21.42
C ILE A 459 8.40 -3.56 -20.06
N LEU A 460 7.11 -3.27 -19.79
CA LEU A 460 6.68 -2.57 -18.58
C LEU A 460 6.62 -3.53 -17.39
N ASN A 461 7.45 -3.29 -16.43
CA ASN A 461 7.49 -3.99 -15.14
C ASN A 461 7.40 -5.53 -15.27
N PRO A 462 8.23 -6.15 -16.14
CA PRO A 462 8.11 -7.57 -16.47
C PRO A 462 8.33 -8.45 -15.23
N GLY A 463 7.57 -9.55 -15.14
CA GLY A 463 7.68 -10.51 -14.04
C GLY A 463 7.02 -10.07 -12.74
N ARG A 464 6.40 -8.88 -12.67
CA ARG A 464 5.55 -8.44 -11.54
C ARG A 464 4.10 -8.81 -11.83
N VAL A 465 3.34 -9.08 -10.77
CA VAL A 465 1.95 -9.54 -10.77
C VAL A 465 1.81 -10.97 -11.31
N PHE A 466 2.27 -11.25 -12.52
CA PHE A 466 2.28 -12.58 -13.15
C PHE A 466 3.46 -12.71 -14.14
N GLU A 467 3.78 -13.93 -14.51
CA GLU A 467 4.72 -14.17 -15.60
C GLU A 467 4.02 -13.97 -16.95
N ALA A 468 4.60 -13.12 -17.81
CA ALA A 468 4.14 -12.92 -19.16
C ALA A 468 5.00 -13.75 -20.12
N GLU A 469 4.36 -14.56 -20.96
CA GLU A 469 5.05 -15.32 -22.02
C GLU A 469 5.72 -14.36 -23.01
N GLY A 470 6.99 -14.65 -23.35
CA GLY A 470 7.75 -13.84 -24.29
C GLY A 470 8.25 -12.50 -23.75
N ALA A 471 8.09 -12.23 -22.46
CA ALA A 471 8.69 -11.06 -21.84
C ALA A 471 10.23 -11.12 -21.92
N PRO A 472 10.91 -9.97 -22.09
CA PRO A 472 12.36 -9.94 -22.06
C PRO A 472 12.89 -10.43 -20.71
N ALA A 473 14.10 -11.03 -20.72
CA ALA A 473 14.74 -11.46 -19.49
C ALA A 473 14.87 -10.30 -18.50
N THR A 474 14.50 -10.56 -17.28
CA THR A 474 14.74 -9.65 -16.15
C THR A 474 16.08 -10.01 -15.49
N GLY A 475 16.80 -9.02 -15.00
CA GLY A 475 18.06 -9.24 -14.29
C GLY A 475 17.86 -9.93 -12.93
N THR A 476 18.96 -10.18 -12.24
CA THR A 476 18.92 -10.67 -10.86
C THR A 476 18.35 -9.60 -9.95
N HIS A 477 17.32 -9.96 -9.21
CA HIS A 477 16.73 -9.12 -8.17
C HIS A 477 17.31 -9.57 -6.81
N GLY A 478 17.85 -8.63 -6.03
CA GLY A 478 18.18 -8.91 -4.64
C GLY A 478 16.90 -9.28 -3.88
N ALA A 479 16.94 -10.29 -3.02
CA ALA A 479 15.82 -10.57 -2.12
C ALA A 479 15.56 -9.30 -1.28
N ALA A 480 14.34 -8.79 -1.33
CA ALA A 480 13.94 -7.68 -0.48
C ALA A 480 14.12 -8.13 0.98
N ALA A 481 14.96 -7.43 1.72
CA ALA A 481 15.13 -7.71 3.13
C ALA A 481 13.81 -7.41 3.84
N THR A 482 13.21 -8.42 4.45
CA THR A 482 12.02 -8.28 5.29
C THR A 482 12.38 -7.54 6.59
N ARG A 483 12.60 -6.24 6.48
CA ARG A 483 12.56 -5.32 7.62
C ARG A 483 11.43 -4.35 7.35
N LEU A 484 10.55 -4.23 8.31
CA LEU A 484 9.54 -3.18 8.31
C LEU A 484 10.28 -1.83 8.31
N PRO A 485 9.81 -0.86 7.50
CA PRO A 485 10.43 0.46 7.39
C PRO A 485 10.38 1.25 8.70
#